data_50f741bb834b5c308754e3c43f312820
#
_entry.id   50f741bb834b5c308754e3c43f312820
#
_cell.length_a   1.000
_cell.length_b   1.000
_cell.length_c   1.000
_cell.angle_alpha   90.00
_cell.angle_beta   90.00
_cell.angle_gamma   90.00
#
_symmetry.space_group_name_H-M   'P 1'
#
loop_
_entity.id
_entity.type
_entity.pdbx_description
1 polymer ?
#
loop_
_entity_poly.entity_id
_entity_poly.type
_entity_poly.pdbx_seq_one_letter_code
_entity_poly.pdbx_strand_id
1 'polypeptide(L)'
;SEERSPQWFERQRDYVDFAAENGWDFVTVDAGWDDSWVEQLCTEAADKNVSVVIWTDVDAIDTQQEVDEKLTRWASWGVAGIKVDFMMNDSQMRMATYQLIAEKAGELHMLVNFHGSTKPSGEIRTWPHVTTSEAVRGSEHYKWGEYSTAYQNSTLPFTRNVIGPMDF
;
A
#
# COMPACT_ATOMS: atom_id res chain seq x y z
N SER A 1 -21.36 -9.21 11.58
CA SER A 1 -20.70 -10.21 12.43
C SER A 1 -19.21 -10.16 12.17
N GLU A 2 -18.40 -10.55 13.13
CA GLU A 2 -16.94 -10.62 13.02
C GLU A 2 -16.49 -11.43 11.80
N GLU A 3 -17.21 -12.47 11.45
CA GLU A 3 -16.99 -13.35 10.28
C GLU A 3 -17.00 -12.64 8.91
N ARG A 4 -17.42 -11.39 8.85
CA ARG A 4 -17.45 -10.57 7.63
C ARG A 4 -16.62 -9.31 7.73
N SER A 5 -15.74 -9.22 8.74
CA SER A 5 -14.82 -8.09 8.83
C SER A 5 -13.87 -8.09 7.63
N PRO A 6 -13.46 -6.93 7.12
CA PRO A 6 -12.49 -6.84 6.03
C PRO A 6 -11.17 -7.55 6.34
N GLN A 7 -10.82 -7.67 7.61
CA GLN A 7 -9.56 -8.26 8.09
C GLN A 7 -9.58 -9.79 8.17
N TRP A 8 -10.73 -10.41 8.00
CA TRP A 8 -10.84 -11.85 8.16
C TRP A 8 -10.37 -12.63 6.93
N PHE A 9 -9.66 -13.73 7.12
CA PHE A 9 -9.05 -14.53 6.06
C PHE A 9 -10.02 -14.92 4.93
N GLU A 10 -11.19 -15.47 5.27
CA GLU A 10 -12.19 -15.87 4.26
C GLU A 10 -12.68 -14.68 3.44
N ARG A 11 -12.81 -13.50 4.03
CA ARG A 11 -13.16 -12.29 3.29
C ARG A 11 -12.05 -11.87 2.32
N GLN A 12 -10.78 -12.05 2.69
CA GLN A 12 -9.68 -11.77 1.78
C GLN A 12 -9.65 -12.75 0.61
N ARG A 13 -10.02 -14.00 0.83
CA ARG A 13 -10.20 -14.98 -0.26
C ARG A 13 -11.30 -14.55 -1.24
N ASP A 14 -12.44 -14.06 -0.73
CA ASP A 14 -13.52 -13.52 -1.57
C ASP A 14 -12.97 -12.36 -2.46
N TYR A 15 -12.10 -11.49 -1.93
CA TYR A 15 -11.50 -10.40 -2.70
C TYR A 15 -10.51 -10.92 -3.75
N VAL A 16 -9.72 -11.93 -3.44
CA VAL A 16 -8.83 -12.59 -4.40
C VAL A 16 -9.65 -13.21 -5.54
N ASP A 17 -10.73 -13.90 -5.22
CA ASP A 17 -11.61 -14.50 -6.22
C ASP A 17 -12.25 -13.45 -7.13
N PHE A 18 -12.75 -12.36 -6.54
CA PHE A 18 -13.29 -11.24 -7.28
C PHE A 18 -12.24 -10.59 -8.20
N ALA A 19 -11.01 -10.40 -7.72
CA ALA A 19 -9.91 -9.86 -8.53
C ALA A 19 -9.60 -10.77 -9.73
N ALA A 20 -9.49 -12.09 -9.49
CA ALA A 20 -9.24 -13.07 -10.55
C ALA A 20 -10.34 -13.08 -11.61
N GLU A 21 -11.61 -13.07 -11.19
CA GLU A 21 -12.78 -13.02 -12.08
C GLU A 21 -12.82 -11.75 -12.95
N ASN A 22 -12.29 -10.65 -12.45
CA ASN A 22 -12.26 -9.36 -13.15
C ASN A 22 -10.94 -9.07 -13.87
N GLY A 23 -9.97 -9.99 -13.82
CA GLY A 23 -8.66 -9.81 -14.44
C GLY A 23 -7.82 -8.72 -13.77
N TRP A 24 -7.94 -8.55 -12.47
CA TRP A 24 -7.12 -7.63 -11.68
C TRP A 24 -5.89 -8.36 -11.15
N ASP A 25 -4.73 -7.75 -11.32
CA ASP A 25 -3.45 -8.37 -10.98
C ASP A 25 -3.15 -8.34 -9.48
N PHE A 26 -3.81 -7.44 -8.70
CA PHE A 26 -3.48 -7.20 -7.30
C PHE A 26 -4.71 -7.05 -6.42
N VAL A 27 -4.55 -7.49 -5.16
CA VAL A 27 -5.41 -7.11 -4.04
C VAL A 27 -4.58 -6.53 -2.92
N THR A 28 -5.11 -5.51 -2.22
CA THR A 28 -4.48 -4.96 -1.02
C THR A 28 -5.22 -5.43 0.22
N VAL A 29 -4.51 -6.12 1.09
CA VAL A 29 -4.97 -6.48 2.43
C VAL A 29 -4.64 -5.33 3.37
N ASP A 30 -5.64 -4.53 3.71
CA ASP A 30 -5.49 -3.35 4.55
C ASP A 30 -5.31 -3.71 6.04
N ALA A 31 -5.23 -2.70 6.91
CA ALA A 31 -4.97 -2.85 8.34
C ALA A 31 -5.82 -3.95 9.01
N GLY A 32 -5.21 -4.67 9.96
CA GLY A 32 -5.89 -5.70 10.77
C GLY A 32 -5.63 -7.13 10.33
N TRP A 33 -4.74 -7.37 9.39
CA TRP A 33 -4.23 -8.71 9.09
C TRP A 33 -3.25 -9.20 10.18
N ASP A 34 -2.98 -10.48 10.21
CA ASP A 34 -1.95 -11.08 11.05
C ASP A 34 -1.16 -12.17 10.32
N ASP A 35 0.00 -12.51 10.89
CA ASP A 35 0.97 -13.45 10.31
C ASP A 35 0.42 -14.87 10.12
N SER A 36 -0.69 -15.22 10.77
CA SER A 36 -1.17 -16.61 10.81
C SER A 36 -1.73 -17.12 9.49
N TRP A 37 -2.11 -16.22 8.57
CA TRP A 37 -2.77 -16.60 7.32
C TRP A 37 -2.27 -15.88 6.06
N VAL A 38 -1.44 -14.83 6.17
CA VAL A 38 -0.99 -14.06 4.99
C VAL A 38 -0.23 -14.94 4.00
N GLU A 39 0.68 -15.80 4.46
CA GLU A 39 1.44 -16.72 3.60
C GLU A 39 0.51 -17.66 2.81
N GLN A 40 -0.51 -18.19 3.49
CA GLN A 40 -1.52 -19.03 2.83
C GLN A 40 -2.30 -18.23 1.78
N LEU A 41 -2.73 -17.00 2.10
CA LEU A 41 -3.44 -16.14 1.16
C LEU A 41 -2.59 -15.84 -0.09
N CYS A 42 -1.31 -15.54 0.07
CA CYS A 42 -0.39 -15.32 -1.05
C CYS A 42 -0.28 -16.54 -1.96
N THR A 43 -0.20 -17.73 -1.36
CA THR A 43 -0.17 -19.00 -2.12
C THR A 43 -1.46 -19.21 -2.92
N GLU A 44 -2.62 -19.05 -2.28
CA GLU A 44 -3.93 -19.24 -2.94
C GLU A 44 -4.19 -18.17 -4.03
N ALA A 45 -3.71 -16.93 -3.81
CA ALA A 45 -3.81 -15.86 -4.78
C ALA A 45 -2.93 -16.11 -6.01
N ALA A 46 -1.71 -16.59 -5.80
CA ALA A 46 -0.78 -16.92 -6.89
C ALA A 46 -1.33 -18.00 -7.83
N ASP A 47 -2.03 -19.00 -7.30
CA ASP A 47 -2.72 -20.05 -8.09
C ASP A 47 -3.80 -19.47 -9.02
N LYS A 48 -4.27 -18.25 -8.74
CA LYS A 48 -5.28 -17.50 -9.49
C LYS A 48 -4.69 -16.36 -10.32
N ASN A 49 -3.36 -16.24 -10.38
CA ASN A 49 -2.62 -15.13 -10.99
C ASN A 49 -2.95 -13.76 -10.37
N VAL A 50 -3.23 -13.73 -9.08
CA VAL A 50 -3.44 -12.50 -8.30
C VAL A 50 -2.31 -12.35 -7.30
N SER A 51 -1.78 -11.16 -7.17
CA SER A 51 -0.70 -10.82 -6.23
C SER A 51 -1.25 -10.09 -5.01
N VAL A 52 -0.66 -10.33 -3.84
CA VAL A 52 -1.10 -9.73 -2.59
C VAL A 52 -0.16 -8.60 -2.18
N VAL A 53 -0.74 -7.44 -1.89
CA VAL A 53 -0.09 -6.29 -1.23
C VAL A 53 -0.62 -6.21 0.19
N ILE A 54 0.24 -5.97 1.18
CA ILE A 54 -0.17 -5.86 2.58
C ILE A 54 0.05 -4.46 3.13
N TRP A 55 -0.82 -4.04 4.03
CA TRP A 55 -0.69 -2.79 4.76
C TRP A 55 0.31 -2.91 5.91
N THR A 56 1.02 -1.84 6.21
CA THR A 56 1.82 -1.69 7.44
C THR A 56 1.83 -0.23 7.89
N ASP A 57 1.89 -0.04 9.21
CA ASP A 57 2.21 1.27 9.80
C ASP A 57 3.70 1.54 9.62
N VAL A 58 4.07 2.79 9.29
CA VAL A 58 5.48 3.18 9.18
C VAL A 58 6.26 2.97 10.46
N ASP A 59 5.63 3.17 11.63
CA ASP A 59 6.28 2.97 12.93
C ASP A 59 6.69 1.51 13.17
N ALA A 60 6.16 0.57 12.40
CA ALA A 60 6.58 -0.82 12.42
C ALA A 60 7.83 -1.11 11.59
N ILE A 61 8.22 -0.21 10.68
CA ILE A 61 9.36 -0.35 9.76
C ILE A 61 10.15 0.97 9.64
N ASP A 62 10.41 1.63 10.77
CA ASP A 62 11.07 2.95 10.79
C ASP A 62 12.61 2.87 10.93
N THR A 63 13.15 1.70 11.19
CA THR A 63 14.60 1.46 11.29
C THR A 63 15.11 0.52 10.20
N GLN A 64 16.40 0.62 9.88
CA GLN A 64 17.06 -0.29 8.93
C GLN A 64 16.81 -1.77 9.29
N GLN A 65 16.96 -2.13 10.56
CA GLN A 65 16.78 -3.49 11.00
C GLN A 65 15.34 -3.98 10.79
N GLU A 66 14.34 -3.18 11.14
CA GLU A 66 12.93 -3.54 10.97
C GLU A 66 12.56 -3.69 9.50
N VAL A 67 13.04 -2.78 8.65
CA VAL A 67 12.83 -2.85 7.20
C VAL A 67 13.45 -4.13 6.64
N ASP A 68 14.71 -4.42 6.99
CA ASP A 68 15.40 -5.62 6.50
C ASP A 68 14.71 -6.91 6.96
N GLU A 69 14.38 -7.03 8.23
CA GLU A 69 13.77 -8.23 8.78
C GLU A 69 12.35 -8.45 8.26
N LYS A 70 11.51 -7.41 8.32
CA LYS A 70 10.08 -7.57 7.97
C LYS A 70 9.84 -7.69 6.48
N LEU A 71 10.47 -6.83 5.66
CA LEU A 71 10.27 -6.93 4.21
C LEU A 71 10.82 -8.25 3.67
N THR A 72 11.98 -8.72 4.15
CA THR A 72 12.52 -10.03 3.76
C THR A 72 11.57 -11.16 4.15
N ARG A 73 11.00 -11.12 5.35
CA ARG A 73 10.02 -12.10 5.81
C ARG A 73 8.76 -12.08 4.95
N TRP A 74 8.18 -10.92 4.70
CA TRP A 74 6.96 -10.80 3.88
C TRP A 74 7.20 -11.22 2.42
N ALA A 75 8.35 -10.85 1.84
CA ALA A 75 8.73 -11.34 0.53
C ALA A 75 8.84 -12.87 0.47
N SER A 76 9.34 -13.51 1.55
CA SER A 76 9.42 -14.99 1.63
C SER A 76 8.04 -15.67 1.67
N TRP A 77 7.01 -14.97 2.08
CA TRP A 77 5.61 -15.43 2.05
C TRP A 77 4.93 -15.24 0.69
N GLY A 78 5.61 -14.60 -0.27
CA GLY A 78 5.04 -14.27 -1.58
C GLY A 78 4.28 -12.96 -1.63
N VAL A 79 4.44 -12.09 -0.63
CA VAL A 79 3.89 -10.73 -0.66
C VAL A 79 4.55 -9.93 -1.78
N ALA A 80 3.74 -9.40 -2.69
CA ALA A 80 4.21 -8.69 -3.88
C ALA A 80 4.41 -7.18 -3.67
N GLY A 81 3.97 -6.64 -2.55
CA GLY A 81 4.12 -5.22 -2.26
C GLY A 81 3.59 -4.82 -0.89
N ILE A 82 3.86 -3.58 -0.52
CA ILE A 82 3.47 -3.00 0.75
C ILE A 82 2.76 -1.66 0.56
N LYS A 83 1.68 -1.45 1.30
CA LYS A 83 1.06 -0.15 1.55
C LYS A 83 1.58 0.34 2.91
N VAL A 84 2.44 1.35 2.89
CA VAL A 84 3.04 1.94 4.09
C VAL A 84 2.27 3.20 4.46
N ASP A 85 1.64 3.17 5.60
CA ASP A 85 0.74 4.23 6.05
C ASP A 85 1.33 5.08 7.17
N PHE A 86 0.68 6.23 7.42
CA PHE A 86 1.03 7.19 8.47
C PHE A 86 2.43 7.79 8.35
N MET A 87 2.90 8.02 7.13
CA MET A 87 4.19 8.70 6.89
C MET A 87 4.22 10.12 7.47
N MET A 88 3.11 10.82 7.49
CA MET A 88 2.69 12.02 8.26
C MET A 88 3.49 13.30 8.06
N ASN A 89 4.77 13.27 7.68
CA ASN A 89 5.58 14.49 7.56
C ASN A 89 6.70 14.34 6.54
N ASP A 90 7.39 15.44 6.26
CA ASP A 90 8.49 15.56 5.30
C ASP A 90 9.80 15.97 5.98
N SER A 91 9.97 15.65 7.26
CA SER A 91 11.25 15.87 7.94
C SER A 91 12.36 15.09 7.25
N GLN A 92 13.60 15.57 7.37
CA GLN A 92 14.77 14.89 6.80
C GLN A 92 14.84 13.41 7.24
N MET A 93 14.51 13.14 8.48
CA MET A 93 14.50 11.78 9.01
C MET A 93 13.42 10.92 8.31
N ARG A 94 12.19 11.44 8.17
CA ARG A 94 11.12 10.72 7.50
C ARG A 94 11.40 10.53 5.99
N MET A 95 12.01 11.50 5.34
CA MET A 95 12.44 11.34 3.94
C MET A 95 13.53 10.27 3.79
N ALA A 96 14.39 10.08 4.79
CA ALA A 96 15.33 8.96 4.80
C ALA A 96 14.61 7.61 4.96
N THR A 97 13.54 7.54 5.76
CA THR A 97 12.68 6.34 5.87
C THR A 97 12.01 5.98 4.53
N TYR A 98 11.49 6.97 3.77
CA TYR A 98 10.97 6.73 2.42
C TYR A 98 12.01 6.06 1.53
N GLN A 99 13.23 6.59 1.52
CA GLN A 99 14.33 6.05 0.70
C GLN A 99 14.70 4.63 1.15
N LEU A 100 14.85 4.41 2.45
CA LEU A 100 15.18 3.11 3.04
C LEU A 100 14.18 2.02 2.64
N ILE A 101 12.89 2.32 2.77
CA ILE A 101 11.81 1.40 2.40
C ILE A 101 11.83 1.12 0.89
N ALA A 102 11.94 2.16 0.07
CA ALA A 102 11.96 2.01 -1.38
C ALA A 102 13.17 1.20 -1.85
N GLU A 103 14.35 1.44 -1.29
CA GLU A 103 15.58 0.71 -1.62
C GLU A 103 15.42 -0.79 -1.32
N LYS A 104 14.99 -1.13 -0.10
CA LYS A 104 14.80 -2.53 0.31
C LYS A 104 13.70 -3.24 -0.47
N ALA A 105 12.58 -2.57 -0.70
CA ALA A 105 11.49 -3.12 -1.51
C ALA A 105 11.95 -3.39 -2.95
N GLY A 106 12.77 -2.50 -3.52
CA GLY A 106 13.38 -2.72 -4.84
C GLY A 106 14.28 -3.94 -4.91
N GLU A 107 15.13 -4.17 -3.90
CA GLU A 107 15.96 -5.38 -3.80
C GLU A 107 15.12 -6.67 -3.78
N LEU A 108 13.95 -6.61 -3.17
CA LEU A 108 13.03 -7.75 -3.00
C LEU A 108 11.98 -7.85 -4.12
N HIS A 109 12.03 -6.97 -5.13
CA HIS A 109 11.04 -6.87 -6.20
C HIS A 109 9.60 -6.65 -5.72
N MET A 110 9.43 -5.90 -4.62
CA MET A 110 8.15 -5.55 -4.04
C MET A 110 7.68 -4.17 -4.51
N LEU A 111 6.38 -4.02 -4.77
CA LEU A 111 5.75 -2.74 -5.01
C LEU A 111 5.59 -1.95 -3.69
N VAL A 112 5.59 -0.63 -3.79
CA VAL A 112 5.36 0.26 -2.65
C VAL A 112 4.26 1.27 -2.98
N ASN A 113 3.33 1.41 -2.06
CA ASN A 113 2.34 2.48 -2.02
C ASN A 113 2.51 3.24 -0.69
N PHE A 114 2.74 4.55 -0.75
CA PHE A 114 2.86 5.38 0.45
C PHE A 114 1.55 6.09 0.76
N HIS A 115 1.06 5.90 1.99
CA HIS A 115 -0.15 6.53 2.53
C HIS A 115 0.15 7.50 3.68
N GLY A 116 -0.80 8.40 3.97
CA GLY A 116 -0.52 9.53 4.88
C GLY A 116 0.74 10.28 4.46
N SER A 117 1.04 10.29 3.18
CA SER A 117 2.35 10.61 2.64
C SER A 117 2.49 12.07 2.23
N THR A 118 3.73 12.53 2.06
CA THR A 118 4.02 13.81 1.42
C THR A 118 3.74 13.73 -0.09
N LYS A 119 3.58 14.88 -0.74
CA LYS A 119 3.48 14.92 -2.20
C LYS A 119 4.74 14.32 -2.85
N PRO A 120 4.60 13.57 -3.96
CA PRO A 120 5.77 13.07 -4.69
C PRO A 120 6.70 14.18 -5.12
N SER A 121 8.01 13.93 -5.03
CA SER A 121 9.07 14.85 -5.46
C SER A 121 10.02 14.24 -6.51
N GLY A 122 9.62 13.12 -7.10
CA GLY A 122 10.35 12.44 -8.17
C GLY A 122 10.88 11.06 -7.81
N GLU A 123 10.51 10.54 -6.66
CA GLU A 123 10.93 9.23 -6.13
C GLU A 123 10.69 8.10 -7.14
N ILE A 124 9.57 8.14 -7.85
CA ILE A 124 9.21 7.14 -8.86
C ILE A 124 10.18 7.07 -10.04
N ARG A 125 11.03 8.09 -10.25
CA ARG A 125 12.06 8.07 -11.28
C ARG A 125 13.30 7.28 -10.84
N THR A 126 13.58 7.30 -9.55
CA THR A 126 14.67 6.51 -8.94
C THR A 126 14.17 5.12 -8.59
N TRP A 127 12.94 5.03 -8.08
CA TRP A 127 12.29 3.84 -7.57
C TRP A 127 10.97 3.57 -8.31
N PRO A 128 11.00 3.02 -9.53
CA PRO A 128 9.80 2.84 -10.37
C PRO A 128 8.77 1.86 -9.78
N HIS A 129 9.14 1.05 -8.79
CA HIS A 129 8.26 0.18 -8.03
C HIS A 129 7.50 0.91 -6.91
N VAL A 130 7.81 2.19 -6.63
CA VAL A 130 6.93 3.07 -5.88
C VAL A 130 5.79 3.49 -6.81
N THR A 131 4.65 2.82 -6.71
CA THR A 131 3.57 2.90 -7.71
C THR A 131 2.71 4.12 -7.53
N THR A 132 2.28 4.38 -6.28
CA THR A 132 1.42 5.50 -5.93
C THR A 132 1.81 6.10 -4.59
N SER A 133 1.39 7.35 -4.38
CA SER A 133 1.42 8.01 -3.09
C SER A 133 0.08 8.69 -2.88
N GLU A 134 -0.55 8.51 -1.74
CA GLU A 134 -1.82 9.16 -1.46
C GLU A 134 -1.68 10.68 -1.58
N ALA A 135 -0.99 11.32 -0.65
CA ALA A 135 -0.66 12.76 -0.62
C ALA A 135 -1.78 13.68 -1.17
N VAL A 136 -3.02 13.32 -0.87
CA VAL A 136 -4.24 13.99 -1.29
C VAL A 136 -5.36 13.68 -0.30
N ARG A 137 -6.31 14.59 -0.18
CA ARG A 137 -7.54 14.30 0.53
C ARG A 137 -8.47 13.51 -0.39
N GLY A 138 -8.42 12.18 -0.26
CA GLY A 138 -9.16 11.23 -1.08
C GLY A 138 -10.61 10.99 -0.64
N SER A 139 -11.28 10.08 -1.34
CA SER A 139 -12.68 9.74 -1.10
C SER A 139 -12.95 9.07 0.25
N GLU A 140 -11.93 8.51 0.90
CA GLU A 140 -12.11 7.92 2.23
C GLU A 140 -12.55 8.94 3.30
N HIS A 141 -12.20 10.22 3.13
CA HIS A 141 -12.62 11.30 4.00
C HIS A 141 -14.14 11.47 4.10
N TYR A 142 -14.90 10.95 3.11
CA TYR A 142 -16.37 10.92 3.20
C TYR A 142 -16.88 10.09 4.38
N LYS A 143 -16.12 9.09 4.83
CA LYS A 143 -16.46 8.27 6.01
C LYS A 143 -16.52 9.11 7.29
N TRP A 144 -15.78 10.20 7.35
CA TRP A 144 -15.71 11.09 8.52
C TRP A 144 -16.48 12.39 8.37
N GLY A 145 -17.31 12.50 7.32
CA GLY A 145 -18.09 13.72 7.05
C GLY A 145 -17.28 14.89 6.50
N GLU A 146 -16.06 14.63 6.06
CA GLU A 146 -15.15 15.62 5.48
C GLU A 146 -15.16 15.54 3.96
N TYR A 147 -16.25 15.98 3.36
CA TYR A 147 -16.46 15.82 1.92
C TYR A 147 -15.54 16.68 1.08
N SER A 148 -14.89 16.05 0.10
CA SER A 148 -14.25 16.77 -1.00
C SER A 148 -15.32 17.39 -1.89
N THR A 149 -15.12 18.65 -2.27
CA THR A 149 -16.06 19.33 -3.18
C THR A 149 -15.87 18.86 -4.62
N ALA A 150 -16.91 19.01 -5.45
CA ALA A 150 -16.80 18.74 -6.88
C ALA A 150 -15.69 19.58 -7.54
N TYR A 151 -15.50 20.82 -7.08
CA TYR A 151 -14.40 21.68 -7.51
C TYR A 151 -13.03 21.08 -7.16
N GLN A 152 -12.83 20.62 -5.94
CA GLN A 152 -11.59 19.96 -5.54
C GLN A 152 -11.34 18.72 -6.41
N ASN A 153 -12.31 17.83 -6.53
CA ASN A 153 -12.18 16.59 -7.30
C ASN A 153 -11.85 16.85 -8.77
N SER A 154 -12.44 17.87 -9.38
CA SER A 154 -12.16 18.26 -10.76
C SER A 154 -10.80 18.98 -10.92
N THR A 155 -10.24 19.53 -9.84
CA THR A 155 -8.96 20.24 -9.86
C THR A 155 -7.75 19.28 -9.68
N LEU A 156 -7.92 18.20 -8.93
CA LEU A 156 -6.84 17.25 -8.61
C LEU A 156 -6.12 16.67 -9.84
N PRO A 157 -6.80 16.29 -10.94
CA PRO A 157 -6.11 15.80 -12.14
C PRO A 157 -5.11 16.82 -12.75
N PHE A 158 -5.38 18.11 -12.58
CA PHE A 158 -4.56 19.19 -13.12
C PHE A 158 -3.56 19.79 -12.15
N THR A 159 -3.54 19.33 -10.93
CA THR A 159 -2.64 19.83 -9.86
C THR A 159 -1.87 18.68 -9.23
N ARG A 160 -2.47 17.95 -8.30
CA ARG A 160 -1.83 16.88 -7.56
C ARG A 160 -1.34 15.74 -8.47
N ASN A 161 -2.14 15.33 -9.43
CA ASN A 161 -1.84 14.18 -10.29
C ASN A 161 -0.76 14.48 -11.35
N VAL A 162 -0.45 15.76 -11.59
CA VAL A 162 0.62 16.17 -12.52
C VAL A 162 2.01 15.70 -12.05
N ILE A 163 2.21 15.56 -10.75
CA ILE A 163 3.51 15.18 -10.16
C ILE A 163 3.66 13.68 -9.89
N GLY A 164 2.63 12.90 -10.15
CA GLY A 164 2.65 11.45 -9.99
C GLY A 164 1.29 10.86 -9.63
N PRO A 165 1.13 9.55 -9.76
CA PRO A 165 -0.09 8.84 -9.38
C PRO A 165 -0.48 9.09 -7.93
N MET A 166 -1.78 9.10 -7.67
CA MET A 166 -2.35 9.24 -6.33
C MET A 166 -3.37 8.13 -6.06
N ASP A 167 -3.59 7.84 -4.79
CA ASP A 167 -4.73 7.10 -4.31
C ASP A 167 -5.83 8.08 -3.90
N PHE A 168 -7.02 7.95 -4.51
CA PHE A 168 -8.12 8.88 -4.30
C PHE A 168 -9.35 8.21 -3.69
#